data_a4a4aade87df61d19de2f7e7596e1748
#
_entry.id   a4a4aade87df61d19de2f7e7596e1748
#
_cell.length_a   1.000
_cell.length_b   1.000
_cell.length_c   1.000
_cell.angle_alpha   90.00
_cell.angle_beta   90.00
_cell.angle_gamma   90.00
#
_symmetry.space_group_name_H-M   'P 1'
#
loop_
_entity.id
_entity.type
_entity.pdbx_description
1 polymer ?
#
loop_
_entity_poly.entity_id
_entity_poly.type
_entity_poly.pdbx_seq_one_letter_code
_entity_poly.pdbx_strand_id
1 'polypeptide(L)'
;MFDYETLRFIWWLLIGVILVVFMISDGFDMGIGCLLPLVARNDDERRIVINSVGAHWEGNQVWLILAGGALFAAWPRVYAAAFSGFYVAMILVLCSLFFRPLAFDYRGKIADARWRKMWDAGLVIGSLVPPVVFGIAFGNLLLGVPFAFTPQLRVEYLGSFWQLLTPFPLLCGLLSLGMVILQGGVWLQLKTVGVIHLRSQLATKRAALLVMLCFLLAGYWLWVGIDGFVLLAQDANGPSNPLMKLVAVLPGAWMNNFVESPVLWIFPLLGFFCPLLTVMAIYRGRPGWGFLMASLMQFGVIFTAGITLFPFVMPSSVS
;
A
#
# COMPACT_ATOMS: atom_id res chain seq x y z
N MET A 1 1.86 7.11 -33.99
CA MET A 1 1.31 7.89 -32.87
C MET A 1 0.51 6.91 -32.03
N PHE A 2 0.71 6.84 -30.72
CA PHE A 2 -0.06 5.92 -29.86
C PHE A 2 -1.53 6.34 -29.89
N ASP A 3 -2.45 5.36 -29.93
CA ASP A 3 -3.87 5.60 -29.75
C ASP A 3 -4.21 5.90 -28.28
N TYR A 4 -5.42 6.36 -28.01
CA TYR A 4 -5.82 6.78 -26.67
C TYR A 4 -5.91 5.61 -25.69
N GLU A 5 -6.29 4.44 -26.17
CA GLU A 5 -6.32 3.21 -25.36
C GLU A 5 -4.92 2.82 -24.86
N THR A 6 -3.94 2.80 -25.76
CA THR A 6 -2.54 2.53 -25.42
C THR A 6 -1.98 3.53 -24.40
N LEU A 7 -2.30 4.83 -24.57
CA LEU A 7 -1.87 5.85 -23.60
C LEU A 7 -2.47 5.64 -22.21
N ARG A 8 -3.74 5.24 -22.12
CA ARG A 8 -4.38 4.91 -20.84
C ARG A 8 -3.72 3.71 -20.16
N PHE A 9 -3.38 2.68 -20.95
CA PHE A 9 -2.67 1.50 -20.44
C PHE A 9 -1.26 1.85 -19.94
N ILE A 10 -0.51 2.68 -20.68
CA ILE A 10 0.81 3.15 -20.27
C ILE A 10 0.71 3.91 -18.94
N TRP A 11 -0.25 4.82 -18.81
CA TRP A 11 -0.44 5.56 -17.55
C TRP A 11 -0.84 4.66 -16.38
N TRP A 12 -1.66 3.64 -16.62
CA TRP A 12 -2.00 2.65 -15.61
C TRP A 12 -0.74 1.90 -15.12
N LEU A 13 0.12 1.46 -16.03
CA LEU A 13 1.39 0.84 -15.68
C LEU A 13 2.32 1.79 -14.91
N LEU A 14 2.44 3.03 -15.35
CA LEU A 14 3.30 4.03 -14.70
C LEU A 14 2.86 4.30 -13.27
N ILE A 15 1.56 4.46 -13.01
CA ILE A 15 1.05 4.62 -11.65
C ILE A 15 1.30 3.36 -10.83
N GLY A 16 1.09 2.17 -11.38
CA GLY A 16 1.45 0.92 -10.71
C GLY A 16 2.91 0.86 -10.30
N VAL A 17 3.83 1.24 -11.21
CA VAL A 17 5.27 1.31 -10.92
C VAL A 17 5.59 2.35 -9.84
N ILE A 18 5.00 3.54 -9.89
CA ILE A 18 5.20 4.59 -8.87
C ILE A 18 4.76 4.09 -7.49
N LEU A 19 3.61 3.42 -7.40
CA LEU A 19 3.11 2.85 -6.15
C LEU A 19 4.03 1.74 -5.61
N VAL A 20 4.57 0.89 -6.50
CA VAL A 20 5.56 -0.14 -6.10
C VAL A 20 6.83 0.51 -5.57
N VAL A 21 7.38 1.50 -6.27
CA VAL A 21 8.59 2.22 -5.83
C VAL A 21 8.35 2.91 -4.50
N PHE A 22 7.20 3.55 -4.32
CA PHE A 22 6.80 4.12 -3.03
C PHE A 22 6.79 3.07 -1.91
N MET A 23 6.13 1.94 -2.13
CA MET A 23 6.03 0.89 -1.12
C MET A 23 7.36 0.18 -0.84
N ILE A 24 8.26 0.10 -1.81
CA ILE A 24 9.61 -0.44 -1.60
C ILE A 24 10.47 0.56 -0.82
N SER A 25 10.46 1.84 -1.20
CA SER A 25 11.34 2.86 -0.63
C SER A 25 10.81 3.43 0.70
N ASP A 26 9.66 4.08 0.73
CA ASP A 26 9.07 4.61 1.97
C ASP A 26 8.49 3.49 2.86
N GLY A 27 8.16 2.33 2.27
CA GLY A 27 7.69 1.16 3.00
C GLY A 27 8.67 0.64 4.03
N PHE A 28 9.99 0.59 3.76
CA PHE A 28 10.94 0.20 4.80
C PHE A 28 11.10 1.29 5.87
N ASP A 29 10.97 2.56 5.55
CA ASP A 29 11.01 3.65 6.52
C ASP A 29 9.83 3.58 7.48
N MET A 30 8.61 3.39 6.96
CA MET A 30 7.42 3.14 7.77
C MET A 30 7.55 1.85 8.59
N GLY A 31 8.05 0.78 7.99
CA GLY A 31 8.29 -0.48 8.67
C GLY A 31 9.24 -0.36 9.86
N ILE A 32 10.29 0.44 9.75
CA ILE A 32 11.25 0.71 10.82
C ILE A 32 10.62 1.52 11.94
N GLY A 33 9.82 2.55 11.60
CA GLY A 33 9.07 3.30 12.60
C GLY A 33 8.09 2.42 13.39
N CYS A 34 7.38 1.51 12.71
CA CYS A 34 6.51 0.52 13.38
C CYS A 34 7.31 -0.46 14.27
N LEU A 35 8.52 -0.85 13.86
CA LEU A 35 9.37 -1.78 14.58
C LEU A 35 10.10 -1.15 15.78
N LEU A 36 10.20 0.19 15.84
CA LEU A 36 10.97 0.90 16.86
C LEU A 36 10.70 0.41 18.30
N PRO A 37 9.43 0.31 18.78
CA PRO A 37 9.15 -0.16 20.14
C PRO A 37 9.41 -1.65 20.33
N LEU A 38 9.46 -2.44 19.28
CA LEU A 38 9.60 -3.91 19.32
C LEU A 38 11.07 -4.34 19.34
N VAL A 39 11.93 -3.61 18.61
CA VAL A 39 13.35 -4.00 18.42
C VAL A 39 14.29 -3.21 19.31
N ALA A 40 13.94 -1.98 19.70
CA ALA A 40 14.78 -1.08 20.49
C ALA A 40 14.24 -0.89 21.91
N ARG A 41 15.00 -1.33 22.92
CA ARG A 41 14.59 -1.32 24.33
C ARG A 41 15.13 -0.13 25.12
N ASN A 42 16.28 0.41 24.72
CA ASN A 42 16.94 1.56 25.36
C ASN A 42 17.12 2.71 24.35
N ASP A 43 17.57 3.87 24.81
CA ASP A 43 17.68 5.06 23.97
C ASP A 43 18.76 4.92 22.89
N ASP A 44 19.86 4.27 23.18
CA ASP A 44 20.94 4.05 22.20
C ASP A 44 20.48 3.12 21.07
N GLU A 45 19.78 2.03 21.41
CA GLU A 45 19.19 1.14 20.41
C GLU A 45 18.17 1.89 19.52
N ARG A 46 17.31 2.75 20.11
CA ARG A 46 16.36 3.58 19.36
C ARG A 46 17.06 4.54 18.42
N ARG A 47 18.14 5.15 18.88
CA ARG A 47 18.95 6.05 18.06
C ARG A 47 19.59 5.34 16.87
N ILE A 48 20.10 4.11 17.08
CA ILE A 48 20.64 3.28 16.00
C ILE A 48 19.55 2.96 14.95
N VAL A 49 18.38 2.55 15.40
CA VAL A 49 17.24 2.22 14.53
C VAL A 49 16.79 3.44 13.72
N ILE A 50 16.61 4.59 14.36
CA ILE A 50 16.19 5.84 13.70
C ILE A 50 17.27 6.30 12.70
N ASN A 51 18.54 6.28 13.07
CA ASN A 51 19.63 6.68 12.18
C ASN A 51 19.79 5.76 10.95
N SER A 52 19.29 4.53 10.99
CA SER A 52 19.35 3.62 9.84
C SER A 52 18.56 4.10 8.62
N VAL A 53 17.64 5.04 8.80
CA VAL A 53 16.80 5.64 7.74
C VAL A 53 16.92 7.16 7.66
N GLY A 54 17.52 7.79 8.64
CA GLY A 54 17.60 9.26 8.77
C GLY A 54 18.15 10.00 7.55
N ALA A 55 18.93 9.32 6.68
CA ALA A 55 19.52 9.94 5.49
C ALA A 55 18.63 9.87 4.23
N HIS A 56 17.57 9.04 4.21
CA HIS A 56 16.84 8.74 2.96
C HIS A 56 15.33 9.00 3.06
N TRP A 57 14.75 9.04 4.26
CA TRP A 57 13.28 9.05 4.44
C TRP A 57 12.57 10.20 3.69
N GLU A 58 13.17 11.39 3.62
CA GLU A 58 12.61 12.53 2.88
C GLU A 58 12.48 12.23 1.38
N GLY A 59 13.55 11.72 0.77
CA GLY A 59 13.57 11.37 -0.64
C GLY A 59 12.60 10.23 -0.96
N ASN A 60 12.44 9.28 -0.06
CA ASN A 60 11.53 8.15 -0.24
C ASN A 60 10.06 8.57 -0.18
N GLN A 61 9.70 9.53 0.68
CA GLN A 61 8.32 10.01 0.81
C GLN A 61 7.82 10.79 -0.41
N VAL A 62 8.73 11.35 -1.23
CA VAL A 62 8.38 12.09 -2.46
C VAL A 62 7.58 11.22 -3.45
N TRP A 63 7.79 9.91 -3.46
CA TRP A 63 7.05 9.00 -4.33
C TRP A 63 5.54 9.01 -4.07
N LEU A 64 5.09 9.25 -2.83
CA LEU A 64 3.67 9.42 -2.51
C LEU A 64 3.07 10.66 -3.19
N ILE A 65 3.80 11.77 -3.15
CA ILE A 65 3.38 13.03 -3.78
C ILE A 65 3.34 12.85 -5.30
N LEU A 66 4.34 12.17 -5.87
CA LEU A 66 4.39 11.85 -7.29
C LEU A 66 3.20 10.97 -7.72
N ALA A 67 2.83 9.96 -6.91
CA ALA A 67 1.66 9.11 -7.18
C ALA A 67 0.36 9.94 -7.24
N GLY A 68 0.15 10.84 -6.28
CA GLY A 68 -0.98 11.75 -6.27
C GLY A 68 -1.00 12.70 -7.48
N GLY A 69 0.14 13.29 -7.82
CA GLY A 69 0.28 14.15 -8.99
C GLY A 69 0.07 13.43 -10.32
N ALA A 70 0.59 12.21 -10.45
CA ALA A 70 0.40 11.36 -11.63
C ALA A 70 -1.07 10.95 -11.80
N LEU A 71 -1.75 10.57 -10.69
CA LEU A 71 -3.17 10.26 -10.72
C LEU A 71 -4.01 11.47 -11.12
N PHE A 72 -3.68 12.67 -10.61
CA PHE A 72 -4.34 13.93 -10.99
C PHE A 72 -4.16 14.23 -12.48
N ALA A 73 -2.96 14.06 -13.01
CA ALA A 73 -2.66 14.32 -14.42
C ALA A 73 -3.35 13.33 -15.36
N ALA A 74 -3.30 12.02 -15.04
CA ALA A 74 -3.83 10.97 -15.90
C ALA A 74 -5.36 10.83 -15.80
N TRP A 75 -5.91 10.84 -14.57
CA TRP A 75 -7.34 10.66 -14.28
C TRP A 75 -7.88 11.66 -13.26
N PRO A 76 -8.06 12.93 -13.64
CA PRO A 76 -8.49 13.99 -12.71
C PRO A 76 -9.84 13.69 -12.03
N ARG A 77 -10.75 12.97 -12.70
CA ARG A 77 -12.04 12.57 -12.10
C ARG A 77 -11.87 11.48 -11.05
N VAL A 78 -10.97 10.53 -11.27
CA VAL A 78 -10.62 9.49 -10.27
C VAL A 78 -9.97 10.16 -9.06
N TYR A 79 -9.03 11.08 -9.30
CA TYR A 79 -8.42 11.87 -8.24
C TYR A 79 -9.49 12.62 -7.41
N ALA A 80 -10.42 13.32 -8.07
CA ALA A 80 -11.50 14.02 -7.37
C ALA A 80 -12.39 13.07 -6.57
N ALA A 81 -12.77 11.92 -7.14
CA ALA A 81 -13.59 10.91 -6.45
C ALA A 81 -12.86 10.31 -5.24
N ALA A 82 -11.57 9.96 -5.39
CA ALA A 82 -10.76 9.40 -4.32
C ALA A 82 -10.57 10.38 -3.16
N PHE A 83 -10.22 11.64 -3.44
CA PHE A 83 -10.02 12.65 -2.41
C PHE A 83 -11.33 13.09 -1.74
N SER A 84 -12.46 13.02 -2.44
CA SER A 84 -13.78 13.27 -1.84
C SER A 84 -14.23 12.09 -0.98
N GLY A 85 -14.11 10.86 -1.49
CA GLY A 85 -14.55 9.65 -0.80
C GLY A 85 -13.70 9.26 0.40
N PHE A 86 -12.38 9.39 0.27
CA PHE A 86 -11.41 9.09 1.34
C PHE A 86 -10.97 10.33 2.11
N TYR A 87 -11.75 11.43 2.11
CA TYR A 87 -11.36 12.73 2.68
C TYR A 87 -10.85 12.62 4.12
N VAL A 88 -11.61 12.01 5.02
CA VAL A 88 -11.21 11.83 6.43
C VAL A 88 -9.99 10.94 6.55
N ALA A 89 -9.93 9.85 5.77
CA ALA A 89 -8.78 8.95 5.75
C ALA A 89 -7.51 9.67 5.26
N MET A 90 -7.62 10.53 4.25
CA MET A 90 -6.49 11.34 3.75
C MET A 90 -6.01 12.37 4.79
N ILE A 91 -6.93 13.01 5.52
CA ILE A 91 -6.54 13.89 6.64
C ILE A 91 -5.79 13.11 7.71
N LEU A 92 -6.26 11.92 8.09
CA LEU A 92 -5.57 11.07 9.06
C LEU A 92 -4.16 10.70 8.61
N VAL A 93 -3.99 10.33 7.33
CA VAL A 93 -2.67 10.06 6.75
C VAL A 93 -1.79 11.30 6.82
N LEU A 94 -2.25 12.46 6.35
CA LEU A 94 -1.46 13.69 6.35
C LEU A 94 -1.06 14.11 7.77
N CYS A 95 -2.00 14.12 8.71
CA CYS A 95 -1.72 14.43 10.11
C CYS A 95 -0.71 13.46 10.72
N SER A 96 -0.79 12.17 10.41
CA SER A 96 0.16 11.17 10.90
C SER A 96 1.54 11.34 10.28
N LEU A 97 1.62 11.64 8.98
CA LEU A 97 2.89 11.85 8.28
C LEU A 97 3.66 13.06 8.82
N PHE A 98 3.01 14.09 9.35
CA PHE A 98 3.70 15.23 9.98
C PHE A 98 4.53 14.85 11.20
N PHE A 99 4.17 13.78 11.91
CA PHE A 99 4.95 13.33 13.06
C PHE A 99 6.32 12.76 12.67
N ARG A 100 6.50 12.25 11.45
CA ARG A 100 7.79 11.66 11.02
C ARG A 100 8.90 12.72 10.98
N PRO A 101 8.83 13.79 10.17
CA PRO A 101 9.86 14.82 10.13
C PRO A 101 10.10 15.45 11.50
N LEU A 102 9.02 15.77 12.22
CA LEU A 102 9.14 16.37 13.55
C LEU A 102 9.87 15.43 14.53
N ALA A 103 9.61 14.12 14.48
CA ALA A 103 10.28 13.16 15.33
C ALA A 103 11.78 13.05 15.02
N PHE A 104 12.16 13.03 13.74
CA PHE A 104 13.57 13.00 13.33
C PHE A 104 14.32 14.23 13.83
N ASP A 105 13.75 15.43 13.69
CA ASP A 105 14.41 16.69 14.01
C ASP A 105 14.38 17.03 15.50
N TYR A 106 13.26 16.78 16.18
CA TYR A 106 13.05 17.30 17.54
C TYR A 106 13.36 16.30 18.65
N ARG A 107 13.38 14.99 18.36
CA ARG A 107 13.65 13.95 19.38
C ARG A 107 14.95 14.18 20.14
N GLY A 108 16.00 14.62 19.44
CA GLY A 108 17.32 14.85 19.99
C GLY A 108 17.56 16.24 20.61
N LYS A 109 16.61 17.18 20.48
CA LYS A 109 16.82 18.59 20.90
C LYS A 109 16.82 18.78 22.42
N ILE A 110 16.09 17.95 23.15
CA ILE A 110 15.97 18.04 24.61
C ILE A 110 16.40 16.71 25.24
N ALA A 111 17.21 16.79 26.29
CA ALA A 111 17.76 15.63 26.99
C ALA A 111 16.77 15.01 28.01
N ASP A 112 15.45 15.26 27.88
CA ASP A 112 14.42 14.68 28.74
C ASP A 112 13.91 13.36 28.15
N ALA A 113 13.77 12.34 29.01
CA ALA A 113 13.28 11.02 28.65
C ALA A 113 11.79 11.04 28.23
N ARG A 114 10.98 11.93 28.80
CA ARG A 114 9.55 12.08 28.43
C ARG A 114 9.42 12.68 27.03
N TRP A 115 10.23 13.69 26.71
CA TRP A 115 10.31 14.29 25.40
C TRP A 115 10.66 13.27 24.33
N ARG A 116 11.69 12.47 24.55
CA ARG A 116 12.10 11.41 23.60
C ARG A 116 11.01 10.37 23.41
N LYS A 117 10.33 9.93 24.46
CA LYS A 117 9.21 8.97 24.39
C LYS A 117 8.03 9.53 23.58
N MET A 118 7.73 10.81 23.73
CA MET A 118 6.66 11.47 22.96
C MET A 118 6.96 11.44 21.46
N TRP A 119 8.19 11.78 21.06
CA TRP A 119 8.58 11.76 19.66
C TRP A 119 8.75 10.34 19.12
N ASP A 120 9.18 9.39 19.93
CA ASP A 120 9.16 7.97 19.54
C ASP A 120 7.72 7.50 19.26
N ALA A 121 6.75 7.87 20.08
CA ALA A 121 5.33 7.58 19.83
C ALA A 121 4.82 8.28 18.55
N GLY A 122 5.21 9.54 18.33
CA GLY A 122 4.91 10.27 17.10
C GLY A 122 5.44 9.57 15.86
N LEU A 123 6.70 9.09 15.90
CA LEU A 123 7.29 8.32 14.81
C LEU A 123 6.54 7.02 14.53
N VAL A 124 6.13 6.30 15.60
CA VAL A 124 5.33 5.08 15.48
C VAL A 124 3.97 5.37 14.84
N ILE A 125 3.25 6.40 15.29
CA ILE A 125 1.96 6.80 14.73
C ILE A 125 2.11 7.18 13.26
N GLY A 126 3.09 8.04 12.93
CA GLY A 126 3.38 8.47 11.56
C GLY A 126 3.80 7.36 10.62
N SER A 127 4.26 6.23 11.16
CA SER A 127 4.69 5.06 10.39
C SER A 127 3.64 3.95 10.32
N LEU A 128 2.72 3.87 11.28
CA LEU A 128 1.69 2.84 11.36
C LEU A 128 0.40 3.25 10.63
N VAL A 129 -0.04 4.49 10.78
CA VAL A 129 -1.32 4.96 10.23
C VAL A 129 -1.32 4.93 8.70
N PRO A 130 -0.31 5.45 7.96
CA PRO A 130 -0.36 5.50 6.52
C PRO A 130 -0.50 4.12 5.85
N PRO A 131 0.32 3.10 6.15
CA PRO A 131 0.19 1.80 5.47
C PRO A 131 -1.15 1.12 5.78
N VAL A 132 -1.69 1.26 7.00
CA VAL A 132 -3.01 0.72 7.34
C VAL A 132 -4.09 1.40 6.51
N VAL A 133 -4.09 2.73 6.43
CA VAL A 133 -5.09 3.49 5.66
C VAL A 133 -4.97 3.20 4.16
N PHE A 134 -3.76 3.08 3.61
CA PHE A 134 -3.57 2.71 2.20
C PHE A 134 -4.13 1.32 1.92
N GLY A 135 -3.87 0.33 2.76
CA GLY A 135 -4.44 -0.99 2.61
C GLY A 135 -5.98 -0.99 2.69
N ILE A 136 -6.56 -0.23 3.63
CA ILE A 136 -8.02 -0.03 3.74
C ILE A 136 -8.58 0.61 2.46
N ALA A 137 -7.89 1.62 1.91
CA ALA A 137 -8.31 2.28 0.68
C ALA A 137 -8.33 1.29 -0.50
N PHE A 138 -7.27 0.48 -0.69
CA PHE A 138 -7.25 -0.55 -1.72
C PHE A 138 -8.34 -1.61 -1.54
N GLY A 139 -8.61 -2.03 -0.30
CA GLY A 139 -9.72 -2.93 0.00
C GLY A 139 -11.08 -2.34 -0.41
N ASN A 140 -11.29 -1.04 -0.17
CA ASN A 140 -12.52 -0.37 -0.61
C ASN A 140 -12.60 -0.21 -2.13
N LEU A 141 -11.48 -0.03 -2.84
CA LEU A 141 -11.49 -0.04 -4.30
C LEU A 141 -12.01 -1.39 -4.85
N LEU A 142 -11.61 -2.50 -4.24
CA LEU A 142 -12.08 -3.84 -4.63
C LEU A 142 -13.56 -4.10 -4.30
N LEU A 143 -14.10 -3.45 -3.26
CA LEU A 143 -15.55 -3.51 -2.94
C LEU A 143 -16.39 -2.57 -3.82
N GLY A 144 -15.77 -1.62 -4.48
CA GLY A 144 -16.43 -0.48 -5.11
C GLY A 144 -16.75 0.63 -4.10
N VAL A 145 -16.43 1.85 -4.47
CA VAL A 145 -16.61 3.04 -3.61
C VAL A 145 -17.96 3.70 -3.91
N PRO A 146 -18.77 4.08 -2.90
CA PRO A 146 -20.09 4.64 -3.13
C PRO A 146 -20.02 6.10 -3.58
N PHE A 147 -19.76 6.31 -4.86
CA PHE A 147 -19.83 7.64 -5.50
C PHE A 147 -20.62 7.58 -6.81
N ALA A 148 -21.20 8.70 -7.20
CA ALA A 148 -21.89 8.87 -8.47
C ALA A 148 -21.39 10.11 -9.19
N PHE A 149 -21.65 10.17 -10.51
CA PHE A 149 -21.44 11.36 -11.30
C PHE A 149 -22.77 12.03 -11.62
N THR A 150 -22.87 13.34 -11.38
CA THR A 150 -24.01 14.12 -11.88
C THR A 150 -23.98 14.22 -13.41
N PRO A 151 -25.07 14.65 -14.07
CA PRO A 151 -25.07 14.91 -15.51
C PRO A 151 -24.00 15.91 -15.95
N GLN A 152 -23.55 16.80 -15.05
CA GLN A 152 -22.45 17.75 -15.27
C GLN A 152 -21.07 17.17 -14.98
N LEU A 153 -20.98 15.85 -14.76
CA LEU A 153 -19.75 15.11 -14.43
C LEU A 153 -19.06 15.56 -13.12
N ARG A 154 -19.83 16.10 -12.16
CA ARG A 154 -19.36 16.34 -10.81
C ARG A 154 -19.45 15.06 -10.00
N VAL A 155 -18.47 14.84 -9.14
CA VAL A 155 -18.44 13.70 -8.22
C VAL A 155 -19.30 14.02 -6.99
N GLU A 156 -20.20 13.11 -6.66
CA GLU A 156 -20.95 13.09 -5.40
C GLU A 156 -20.61 11.82 -4.64
N TYR A 157 -20.06 11.96 -3.44
CA TYR A 157 -19.81 10.83 -2.55
C TYR A 157 -21.04 10.57 -1.69
N LEU A 158 -21.57 9.35 -1.76
CA LEU A 158 -22.82 8.95 -1.14
C LEU A 158 -22.62 8.10 0.13
N GLY A 159 -21.36 7.81 0.47
CA GLY A 159 -21.00 6.99 1.62
C GLY A 159 -20.64 7.80 2.86
N SER A 160 -20.25 7.08 3.92
CA SER A 160 -19.70 7.66 5.14
C SER A 160 -18.31 7.09 5.43
N PHE A 161 -17.52 7.79 6.28
CA PHE A 161 -16.21 7.30 6.71
C PHE A 161 -16.27 5.91 7.36
N TRP A 162 -17.31 5.64 8.16
CA TRP A 162 -17.45 4.37 8.87
C TRP A 162 -17.70 3.19 7.94
N GLN A 163 -18.31 3.42 6.78
CA GLN A 163 -18.53 2.38 5.75
C GLN A 163 -17.22 1.91 5.09
N LEU A 164 -16.15 2.70 5.19
CA LEU A 164 -14.83 2.29 4.72
C LEU A 164 -14.14 1.27 5.64
N LEU A 165 -14.61 1.13 6.88
CA LEU A 165 -14.02 0.26 7.91
C LEU A 165 -14.72 -1.10 8.00
N THR A 166 -15.06 -1.69 6.85
CA THR A 166 -15.62 -3.05 6.80
C THR A 166 -14.51 -4.11 6.96
N PRO A 167 -14.85 -5.37 7.31
CA PRO A 167 -13.85 -6.40 7.62
C PRO A 167 -12.84 -6.69 6.51
N PHE A 168 -13.25 -6.68 5.24
CA PHE A 168 -12.34 -6.93 4.13
C PHE A 168 -11.29 -5.81 3.94
N PRO A 169 -11.64 -4.50 3.87
CA PRO A 169 -10.67 -3.42 3.90
C PRO A 169 -9.75 -3.43 5.12
N LEU A 170 -10.25 -3.78 6.31
CA LEU A 170 -9.41 -3.92 7.51
C LEU A 170 -8.39 -5.05 7.35
N LEU A 171 -8.76 -6.17 6.74
CA LEU A 171 -7.82 -7.24 6.38
C LEU A 171 -6.75 -6.74 5.41
N CYS A 172 -7.12 -5.96 4.39
CA CYS A 172 -6.18 -5.33 3.46
C CYS A 172 -5.25 -4.32 4.17
N GLY A 173 -5.76 -3.57 5.16
CA GLY A 173 -4.97 -2.69 6.01
C GLY A 173 -3.92 -3.46 6.83
N LEU A 174 -4.32 -4.58 7.40
CA LEU A 174 -3.41 -5.47 8.15
C LEU A 174 -2.35 -6.10 7.23
N LEU A 175 -2.73 -6.50 6.02
CA LEU A 175 -1.81 -6.98 4.99
C LEU A 175 -0.76 -5.93 4.67
N SER A 176 -1.17 -4.70 4.35
CA SER A 176 -0.27 -3.59 4.03
C SER A 176 0.69 -3.27 5.18
N LEU A 177 0.20 -3.27 6.42
CA LEU A 177 1.05 -3.11 7.61
C LEU A 177 2.08 -4.25 7.72
N GLY A 178 1.67 -5.48 7.52
CA GLY A 178 2.58 -6.63 7.50
C GLY A 178 3.68 -6.51 6.44
N MET A 179 3.32 -6.01 5.26
CA MET A 179 4.24 -5.79 4.15
C MET A 179 5.34 -4.79 4.50
N VAL A 180 5.00 -3.62 5.07
CA VAL A 180 6.00 -2.61 5.44
C VAL A 180 6.86 -3.08 6.63
N ILE A 181 6.29 -3.77 7.62
CA ILE A 181 7.04 -4.35 8.74
C ILE A 181 8.06 -5.39 8.24
N LEU A 182 7.66 -6.24 7.29
CA LEU A 182 8.56 -7.22 6.68
C LEU A 182 9.73 -6.51 5.99
N GLN A 183 9.45 -5.51 5.16
CA GLN A 183 10.44 -4.74 4.41
C GLN A 183 11.41 -4.01 5.36
N GLY A 184 10.89 -3.27 6.36
CA GLY A 184 11.68 -2.57 7.36
C GLY A 184 12.51 -3.50 8.24
N GLY A 185 11.97 -4.67 8.60
CA GLY A 185 12.69 -5.67 9.38
C GLY A 185 13.90 -6.23 8.64
N VAL A 186 13.80 -6.44 7.33
CA VAL A 186 14.96 -6.88 6.51
C VAL A 186 15.95 -5.74 6.34
N TRP A 187 15.49 -4.49 6.16
CA TRP A 187 16.40 -3.34 6.09
C TRP A 187 17.23 -3.19 7.36
N LEU A 188 16.62 -3.33 8.54
CA LEU A 188 17.36 -3.31 9.81
C LEU A 188 18.44 -4.38 9.87
N GLN A 189 18.18 -5.57 9.32
CA GLN A 189 19.19 -6.63 9.27
C GLN A 189 20.36 -6.32 8.33
N LEU A 190 20.15 -5.48 7.31
CA LEU A 190 21.22 -4.97 6.45
C LEU A 190 22.09 -3.90 7.13
N LYS A 191 21.48 -3.09 7.99
CA LYS A 191 22.10 -1.90 8.55
C LYS A 191 22.57 -2.02 10.00
N THR A 192 22.17 -3.11 10.70
CA THR A 192 22.47 -3.29 12.12
C THR A 192 23.08 -4.65 12.41
N VAL A 193 23.75 -4.75 13.55
CA VAL A 193 24.34 -5.98 14.07
C VAL A 193 23.89 -6.25 15.51
N GLY A 194 24.21 -7.41 16.05
CA GLY A 194 23.96 -7.77 17.45
C GLY A 194 22.47 -7.93 17.77
N VAL A 195 22.03 -7.35 18.88
CA VAL A 195 20.70 -7.61 19.46
C VAL A 195 19.55 -7.06 18.59
N ILE A 196 19.75 -5.88 17.97
CA ILE A 196 18.75 -5.28 17.06
C ILE A 196 18.56 -6.18 15.85
N HIS A 197 19.64 -6.67 15.26
CA HIS A 197 19.59 -7.61 14.13
C HIS A 197 18.79 -8.88 14.48
N LEU A 198 19.03 -9.49 15.65
CA LEU A 198 18.32 -10.70 16.08
C LEU A 198 16.82 -10.46 16.32
N ARG A 199 16.48 -9.32 16.96
CA ARG A 199 15.06 -8.97 17.21
C ARG A 199 14.34 -8.62 15.91
N SER A 200 15.01 -7.97 14.97
CA SER A 200 14.43 -7.67 13.64
C SER A 200 14.20 -8.96 12.83
N GLN A 201 15.06 -9.97 12.94
CA GLN A 201 14.82 -11.29 12.33
C GLN A 201 13.50 -11.90 12.82
N LEU A 202 13.25 -11.90 14.14
CA LEU A 202 12.02 -12.46 14.70
C LEU A 202 10.79 -11.68 14.22
N ALA A 203 10.87 -10.35 14.19
CA ALA A 203 9.79 -9.49 13.69
C ALA A 203 9.50 -9.74 12.21
N THR A 204 10.54 -9.87 11.38
CA THR A 204 10.40 -10.18 9.95
C THR A 204 9.73 -11.53 9.71
N LYS A 205 10.07 -12.57 10.48
CA LYS A 205 9.45 -13.91 10.38
C LYS A 205 7.95 -13.84 10.70
N ARG A 206 7.58 -13.13 11.77
CA ARG A 206 6.16 -12.94 12.13
C ARG A 206 5.39 -12.14 11.08
N ALA A 207 6.02 -11.08 10.56
CA ALA A 207 5.43 -10.28 9.48
C ALA A 207 5.26 -11.10 8.19
N ALA A 208 6.22 -11.94 7.83
CA ALA A 208 6.11 -12.83 6.67
C ALA A 208 4.91 -13.78 6.79
N LEU A 209 4.73 -14.40 7.95
CA LEU A 209 3.57 -15.26 8.21
C LEU A 209 2.27 -14.48 8.13
N LEU A 210 2.22 -13.28 8.74
CA LEU A 210 1.06 -12.40 8.69
C LEU A 210 0.69 -12.03 7.25
N VAL A 211 1.67 -11.61 6.44
CA VAL A 211 1.48 -11.26 5.03
C VAL A 211 0.91 -12.45 4.25
N MET A 212 1.50 -13.63 4.39
CA MET A 212 1.04 -14.84 3.68
C MET A 212 -0.39 -15.18 4.06
N LEU A 213 -0.74 -15.16 5.35
CA LEU A 213 -2.08 -15.48 5.84
C LEU A 213 -3.10 -14.44 5.37
N CYS A 214 -2.80 -13.14 5.54
CA CYS A 214 -3.71 -12.07 5.13
C CYS A 214 -3.91 -12.05 3.61
N PHE A 215 -2.84 -12.26 2.84
CA PHE A 215 -2.93 -12.30 1.37
C PHE A 215 -3.75 -13.49 0.86
N LEU A 216 -3.54 -14.67 1.44
CA LEU A 216 -4.34 -15.85 1.12
C LEU A 216 -5.82 -15.65 1.48
N LEU A 217 -6.10 -15.14 2.68
CA LEU A 217 -7.46 -14.90 3.15
C LEU A 217 -8.15 -13.82 2.30
N ALA A 218 -7.45 -12.74 1.97
CA ALA A 218 -7.98 -11.67 1.12
C ALA A 218 -8.28 -12.18 -0.30
N GLY A 219 -7.38 -12.96 -0.89
CA GLY A 219 -7.58 -13.57 -2.20
C GLY A 219 -8.75 -14.55 -2.24
N TYR A 220 -8.87 -15.43 -1.23
CA TYR A 220 -10.00 -16.35 -1.10
C TYR A 220 -11.33 -15.62 -0.92
N TRP A 221 -11.35 -14.59 -0.05
CA TRP A 221 -12.55 -13.80 0.19
C TRP A 221 -12.98 -13.02 -1.05
N LEU A 222 -12.02 -12.48 -1.80
CA LEU A 222 -12.27 -11.78 -3.04
C LEU A 222 -12.88 -12.71 -4.10
N TRP A 223 -12.40 -13.96 -4.16
CA TRP A 223 -12.88 -14.92 -5.14
C TRP A 223 -14.31 -15.43 -4.85
N VAL A 224 -14.62 -15.71 -3.57
CA VAL A 224 -15.88 -16.39 -3.19
C VAL A 224 -16.95 -15.42 -2.69
N GLY A 225 -16.55 -14.31 -2.06
CA GLY A 225 -17.47 -13.46 -1.30
C GLY A 225 -17.63 -12.03 -1.79
N ILE A 226 -16.91 -11.63 -2.85
CA ILE A 226 -16.97 -10.26 -3.37
C ILE A 226 -17.22 -10.30 -4.87
N ASP A 227 -18.37 -9.71 -5.27
CA ASP A 227 -18.73 -9.61 -6.68
C ASP A 227 -17.79 -8.62 -7.40
N GLY A 228 -17.39 -8.98 -8.61
CA GLY A 228 -16.50 -8.17 -9.44
C GLY A 228 -17.26 -7.31 -10.44
N PHE A 229 -16.61 -6.24 -10.87
CA PHE A 229 -17.13 -5.33 -11.90
C PHE A 229 -16.62 -5.75 -13.28
N VAL A 230 -17.52 -5.80 -14.27
CA VAL A 230 -17.22 -6.13 -15.66
C VAL A 230 -17.64 -4.98 -16.56
N LEU A 231 -16.75 -4.56 -17.43
CA LEU A 231 -17.06 -3.57 -18.44
C LEU A 231 -17.67 -4.26 -19.66
N LEU A 232 -18.98 -4.06 -19.89
CA LEU A 232 -19.71 -4.69 -20.98
C LEU A 232 -19.57 -3.94 -22.30
N ALA A 233 -19.55 -2.59 -22.24
CA ALA A 233 -19.41 -1.76 -23.41
C ALA A 233 -18.65 -0.46 -23.09
N GLN A 234 -17.66 -0.16 -23.92
CA GLN A 234 -16.94 1.11 -23.91
C GLN A 234 -16.35 1.35 -25.28
N ASP A 235 -16.40 2.59 -25.77
CA ASP A 235 -15.55 3.00 -26.90
C ASP A 235 -14.12 3.21 -26.37
N ALA A 236 -13.20 2.37 -26.78
CA ALA A 236 -11.82 2.36 -26.31
C ALA A 236 -11.09 3.69 -26.61
N ASN A 237 -11.36 4.29 -27.77
CA ASN A 237 -10.75 5.54 -28.23
C ASN A 237 -11.67 6.76 -28.07
N GLY A 238 -12.89 6.57 -27.55
CA GLY A 238 -13.87 7.62 -27.31
C GLY A 238 -13.51 8.51 -26.11
N PRO A 239 -14.30 9.59 -25.93
CA PRO A 239 -14.11 10.51 -24.82
C PRO A 239 -14.22 9.78 -23.47
N SER A 240 -13.37 10.17 -22.50
CA SER A 240 -13.38 9.62 -21.15
C SER A 240 -14.61 10.08 -20.36
N ASN A 241 -15.80 9.55 -20.71
CA ASN A 241 -17.06 9.84 -20.03
C ASN A 241 -17.53 8.62 -19.23
N PRO A 242 -17.54 8.67 -17.88
CA PRO A 242 -17.98 7.55 -17.05
C PRO A 242 -19.46 7.20 -17.26
N LEU A 243 -20.32 8.18 -17.62
CA LEU A 243 -21.76 7.95 -17.85
C LEU A 243 -22.05 7.18 -19.16
N MET A 244 -21.07 7.01 -20.04
CA MET A 244 -21.21 6.25 -21.29
C MET A 244 -20.70 4.80 -21.18
N LYS A 245 -20.32 4.37 -19.99
CA LYS A 245 -19.83 3.01 -19.74
C LYS A 245 -20.97 2.13 -19.24
N LEU A 246 -21.10 0.95 -19.81
CA LEU A 246 -22.01 -0.08 -19.32
C LEU A 246 -21.22 -1.06 -18.47
N VAL A 247 -21.53 -1.12 -17.18
CA VAL A 247 -20.85 -1.97 -16.21
C VAL A 247 -21.86 -2.95 -15.61
N ALA A 248 -21.45 -4.21 -15.44
CA ALA A 248 -22.20 -5.21 -14.70
C ALA A 248 -21.41 -5.70 -13.49
N VAL A 249 -22.13 -6.13 -12.46
CA VAL A 249 -21.57 -6.74 -11.26
C VAL A 249 -21.85 -8.23 -11.33
N LEU A 250 -20.81 -9.06 -11.29
CA LEU A 250 -20.91 -10.50 -11.46
C LEU A 250 -20.07 -11.25 -10.41
N PRO A 251 -20.56 -12.37 -9.85
CA PRO A 251 -19.80 -13.20 -8.94
C PRO A 251 -18.51 -13.71 -9.58
N GLY A 252 -17.38 -13.59 -8.86
CA GLY A 252 -16.08 -14.10 -9.30
C GLY A 252 -15.42 -13.32 -10.43
N ALA A 253 -16.02 -12.25 -10.94
CA ALA A 253 -15.50 -11.50 -12.10
C ALA A 253 -14.11 -10.88 -11.87
N TRP A 254 -13.70 -10.66 -10.62
CA TRP A 254 -12.35 -10.22 -10.29
C TRP A 254 -11.24 -11.20 -10.72
N MET A 255 -11.60 -12.46 -11.02
CA MET A 255 -10.64 -13.47 -11.49
C MET A 255 -10.54 -13.54 -13.02
N ASN A 256 -11.39 -12.83 -13.78
CA ASN A 256 -11.46 -12.94 -15.25
C ASN A 256 -10.12 -12.68 -15.90
N ASN A 257 -9.39 -11.62 -15.52
CA ASN A 257 -8.08 -11.29 -16.08
C ASN A 257 -7.05 -12.42 -15.90
N PHE A 258 -7.10 -13.14 -14.76
CA PHE A 258 -6.21 -14.27 -14.49
C PHE A 258 -6.62 -15.54 -15.24
N VAL A 259 -7.90 -15.70 -15.57
CA VAL A 259 -8.41 -16.82 -16.39
C VAL A 259 -8.08 -16.58 -17.86
N GLU A 260 -8.30 -15.36 -18.37
CA GLU A 260 -8.01 -14.99 -19.75
C GLU A 260 -6.49 -15.00 -20.05
N SER A 261 -5.68 -14.59 -19.09
CA SER A 261 -4.22 -14.52 -19.23
C SER A 261 -3.51 -15.22 -18.07
N PRO A 262 -3.33 -16.55 -18.13
CA PRO A 262 -2.74 -17.33 -17.03
C PRO A 262 -1.34 -16.89 -16.60
N VAL A 263 -0.58 -16.22 -17.47
CA VAL A 263 0.75 -15.67 -17.13
C VAL A 263 0.67 -14.64 -15.99
N LEU A 264 -0.48 -13.98 -15.82
CA LEU A 264 -0.69 -12.98 -14.77
C LEU A 264 -0.67 -13.59 -13.35
N TRP A 265 -0.83 -14.92 -13.22
CA TRP A 265 -0.67 -15.61 -11.93
C TRP A 265 0.74 -15.46 -11.33
N ILE A 266 1.73 -15.03 -12.11
CA ILE A 266 3.07 -14.74 -11.57
C ILE A 266 3.01 -13.71 -10.44
N PHE A 267 2.13 -12.70 -10.51
CA PHE A 267 2.05 -11.65 -9.50
C PHE A 267 1.52 -12.16 -8.15
N PRO A 268 0.37 -12.85 -8.05
CA PRO A 268 -0.05 -13.45 -6.79
C PRO A 268 0.93 -14.50 -6.26
N LEU A 269 1.59 -15.27 -7.12
CA LEU A 269 2.64 -16.20 -6.71
C LEU A 269 3.84 -15.47 -6.09
N LEU A 270 4.28 -14.35 -6.66
CA LEU A 270 5.31 -13.51 -6.05
C LEU A 270 4.85 -12.95 -4.70
N GLY A 271 3.62 -12.42 -4.62
CA GLY A 271 3.05 -11.91 -3.37
C GLY A 271 3.03 -12.94 -2.26
N PHE A 272 2.73 -14.20 -2.58
CA PHE A 272 2.61 -15.29 -1.62
C PHE A 272 3.95 -15.96 -1.27
N PHE A 273 4.81 -16.27 -2.26
CA PHE A 273 6.03 -17.05 -2.01
C PHE A 273 7.25 -16.20 -1.61
N CYS A 274 7.32 -14.93 -2.05
CA CYS A 274 8.47 -14.10 -1.72
C CYS A 274 8.63 -13.80 -0.22
N PRO A 275 7.59 -13.68 0.63
CA PRO A 275 7.77 -13.62 2.07
C PRO A 275 8.49 -14.85 2.63
N LEU A 276 8.18 -16.05 2.15
CA LEU A 276 8.86 -17.28 2.54
C LEU A 276 10.33 -17.26 2.10
N LEU A 277 10.59 -16.87 0.84
CA LEU A 277 11.95 -16.74 0.31
C LEU A 277 12.77 -15.69 1.08
N THR A 278 12.12 -14.60 1.52
CA THR A 278 12.73 -13.60 2.42
C THR A 278 13.22 -14.25 3.71
N VAL A 279 12.37 -15.02 4.37
CA VAL A 279 12.73 -15.73 5.60
C VAL A 279 13.87 -16.73 5.36
N MET A 280 13.82 -17.48 4.25
CA MET A 280 14.89 -18.41 3.88
C MET A 280 16.24 -17.70 3.64
N ALA A 281 16.22 -16.54 2.96
CA ALA A 281 17.42 -15.73 2.72
C ALA A 281 18.05 -15.22 4.04
N ILE A 282 17.21 -14.78 4.99
CA ILE A 282 17.64 -14.35 6.32
C ILE A 282 18.28 -15.50 7.09
N TYR A 283 17.69 -16.69 7.09
CA TYR A 283 18.27 -17.87 7.75
C TYR A 283 19.64 -18.27 7.18
N ARG A 284 19.86 -17.98 5.90
CA ARG A 284 21.15 -18.22 5.24
C ARG A 284 22.17 -17.09 5.45
N GLY A 285 21.88 -16.11 6.31
CA GLY A 285 22.75 -14.95 6.55
C GLY A 285 22.90 -14.02 5.34
N ARG A 286 21.92 -13.99 4.44
CA ARG A 286 21.93 -13.17 3.20
C ARG A 286 20.80 -12.14 3.19
N PRO A 287 20.83 -11.11 4.07
CA PRO A 287 19.75 -10.13 4.18
C PRO A 287 19.57 -9.29 2.90
N GLY A 288 20.58 -9.11 2.06
CA GLY A 288 20.46 -8.44 0.75
C GLY A 288 19.50 -9.17 -0.19
N TRP A 289 19.59 -10.49 -0.28
CA TRP A 289 18.62 -11.30 -1.01
C TRP A 289 17.24 -11.27 -0.35
N GLY A 290 17.19 -11.21 0.99
CA GLY A 290 15.96 -11.03 1.72
C GLY A 290 15.26 -9.72 1.34
N PHE A 291 16.00 -8.61 1.21
CA PHE A 291 15.45 -7.32 0.79
C PHE A 291 14.90 -7.37 -0.64
N LEU A 292 15.62 -8.00 -1.57
CA LEU A 292 15.13 -8.20 -2.93
C LEU A 292 13.82 -9.01 -2.96
N MET A 293 13.76 -10.13 -2.21
CA MET A 293 12.53 -10.94 -2.14
C MET A 293 11.37 -10.17 -1.50
N ALA A 294 11.63 -9.40 -0.46
CA ALA A 294 10.61 -8.54 0.14
C ALA A 294 10.12 -7.45 -0.82
N SER A 295 11.00 -6.90 -1.65
CA SER A 295 10.63 -5.94 -2.71
C SER A 295 9.81 -6.60 -3.81
N LEU A 296 10.15 -7.83 -4.21
CA LEU A 296 9.34 -8.62 -5.17
C LEU A 296 7.97 -8.99 -4.61
N MET A 297 7.84 -9.21 -3.30
CA MET A 297 6.55 -9.38 -2.64
C MET A 297 5.70 -8.11 -2.77
N GLN A 298 6.27 -6.91 -2.50
CA GLN A 298 5.57 -5.63 -2.70
C GLN A 298 5.06 -5.48 -4.13
N PHE A 299 5.94 -5.74 -5.09
CA PHE A 299 5.59 -5.73 -6.52
C PHE A 299 4.44 -6.71 -6.81
N GLY A 300 4.54 -7.95 -6.35
CA GLY A 300 3.54 -8.99 -6.58
C GLY A 300 2.17 -8.63 -6.01
N VAL A 301 2.10 -8.14 -4.76
CA VAL A 301 0.83 -7.79 -4.11
C VAL A 301 0.17 -6.58 -4.79
N ILE A 302 0.93 -5.51 -5.07
CA ILE A 302 0.39 -4.29 -5.69
C ILE A 302 -0.11 -4.58 -7.11
N PHE A 303 0.67 -5.29 -7.93
CA PHE A 303 0.22 -5.65 -9.27
C PHE A 303 -0.92 -6.66 -9.27
N THR A 304 -0.99 -7.57 -8.29
CA THR A 304 -2.17 -8.44 -8.13
C THR A 304 -3.43 -7.60 -7.92
N ALA A 305 -3.40 -6.62 -7.01
CA ALA A 305 -4.54 -5.73 -6.78
C ALA A 305 -4.87 -4.88 -8.02
N GLY A 306 -3.86 -4.34 -8.70
CA GLY A 306 -4.04 -3.57 -9.92
C GLY A 306 -4.66 -4.39 -11.06
N ILE A 307 -4.14 -5.60 -11.32
CA ILE A 307 -4.65 -6.51 -12.36
C ILE A 307 -6.09 -6.95 -12.04
N THR A 308 -6.37 -7.24 -10.77
CA THR A 308 -7.73 -7.55 -10.33
C THR A 308 -8.69 -6.40 -10.66
N LEU A 309 -8.32 -5.15 -10.38
CA LEU A 309 -9.14 -3.97 -10.67
C LEU A 309 -9.24 -3.65 -12.17
N PHE A 310 -8.27 -4.06 -12.99
CA PHE A 310 -8.25 -3.73 -14.42
C PHE A 310 -9.51 -4.24 -15.15
N PRO A 311 -10.17 -3.43 -16.01
CA PRO A 311 -9.75 -2.12 -16.55
C PRO A 311 -10.16 -0.89 -15.72
N PHE A 312 -10.67 -1.10 -14.52
CA PHE A 312 -11.08 0.00 -13.64
C PHE A 312 -9.87 0.53 -12.87
N VAL A 313 -9.89 1.82 -12.56
CA VAL A 313 -8.97 2.44 -11.59
C VAL A 313 -9.70 2.60 -10.25
N MET A 314 -10.97 2.98 -10.29
CA MET A 314 -11.84 3.15 -9.12
C MET A 314 -13.28 2.84 -9.53
N PRO A 315 -13.77 1.63 -9.30
CA PRO A 315 -15.16 1.28 -9.59
C PRO A 315 -16.11 1.91 -8.57
N SER A 316 -17.31 2.27 -9.03
CA SER A 316 -18.40 2.72 -8.17
C SER A 316 -19.30 1.55 -7.80
N SER A 317 -19.79 1.53 -6.54
CA SER A 317 -20.77 0.55 -6.06
C SER A 317 -22.23 0.99 -6.29
N VAL A 318 -22.46 2.22 -6.79
CA VAL A 318 -23.80 2.81 -6.93
C VAL A 318 -24.13 3.26 -8.36
N SER A 319 -23.18 3.24 -9.29
CA SER A 319 -23.39 3.70 -10.67
C SER A 319 -22.74 2.79 -11.68
#